data_cfe584b326ae679b20123ba99da99896
#
_entry.id   cfe584b326ae679b20123ba99da99896
#
_cell.length_a   1.000
_cell.length_b   1.000
_cell.length_c   1.000
_cell.angle_alpha   90.00
_cell.angle_beta   90.00
_cell.angle_gamma   90.00
#
_symmetry.space_group_name_H-M   'P 1'
#
loop_
_entity.id
_entity.type
_entity.pdbx_description
1 polymer ?
#
loop_
_entity_poly.entity_id
_entity_poly.type
_entity_poly.pdbx_seq_one_letter_code
_entity_poly.pdbx_strand_id
1 'polypeptide(L)'
;MDPYKYRPSSAYNAPFYTTNGGAPVSNNISSPPVLLEDYHLIEKVANFTRERSPERVVHARGISAKGFFEVTHDISNLTCADFLRAPGVQTPVIVRFSTVVHERASPETMRDIRGFAVKFYTREGNFDLVGNNTPVFFIRDGIQFPDVVHALKPNPKTNIQEYWRILDYMSHLPESLLTWCWMFDDVGIPQDYRHMEGFGVHTYTLIAKSGKVLFXXGSTGKPTFWGSKKLKGAKFFGQL
;
A
#
# COMPACT_ATOMS: atom_id res chain seq x y z
N MET A 1 25.30 13.96 -26.46
CA MET A 1 23.89 13.56 -26.70
C MET A 1 23.01 14.52 -25.92
N ASP A 2 21.95 15.05 -26.56
CA ASP A 2 21.02 15.97 -25.91
C ASP A 2 20.21 15.20 -24.84
N PRO A 3 20.37 15.52 -23.56
CA PRO A 3 19.66 14.81 -22.50
C PRO A 3 18.16 15.11 -22.50
N TYR A 4 17.73 16.14 -23.20
CA TYR A 4 16.32 16.52 -23.25
C TYR A 4 15.57 15.94 -24.44
N LYS A 5 16.27 15.25 -25.34
CA LYS A 5 15.62 14.67 -26.51
C LYS A 5 14.86 13.41 -26.11
N TYR A 6 13.54 13.44 -26.30
CA TYR A 6 12.69 12.29 -26.00
C TYR A 6 13.15 11.07 -26.81
N ARG A 7 13.29 9.95 -26.14
CA ARG A 7 13.62 8.68 -26.76
C ARG A 7 12.54 7.67 -26.42
N PRO A 8 11.87 7.12 -27.41
CA PRO A 8 10.94 6.03 -27.13
C PRO A 8 11.68 4.87 -26.47
N SER A 9 11.10 4.31 -25.44
CA SER A 9 11.67 3.16 -24.75
C SER A 9 10.56 2.21 -24.34
N SER A 10 10.94 0.96 -24.18
CA SER A 10 10.05 -0.05 -23.63
C SER A 10 9.86 0.15 -22.13
N ALA A 11 8.97 -0.63 -21.53
CA ALA A 11 8.76 -0.63 -20.08
C ALA A 11 10.02 -1.02 -19.30
N TYR A 12 11.00 -1.64 -19.96
CA TYR A 12 12.27 -2.03 -19.37
C TYR A 12 13.40 -1.08 -19.78
N ASN A 13 13.06 0.12 -20.30
CA ASN A 13 14.00 1.13 -20.77
C ASN A 13 14.86 0.69 -21.96
N ALA A 14 14.45 -0.35 -22.66
CA ALA A 14 15.13 -0.77 -23.89
C ALA A 14 14.72 0.18 -25.02
N PRO A 15 15.68 0.84 -25.68
CA PRO A 15 15.31 1.74 -26.77
C PRO A 15 14.84 0.95 -28.00
N PHE A 16 13.89 1.48 -28.71
CA PHE A 16 13.48 0.93 -30.00
C PHE A 16 13.12 2.08 -30.94
N TYR A 17 13.22 1.83 -32.22
CA TYR A 17 12.94 2.82 -33.24
C TYR A 17 11.49 2.70 -33.68
N THR A 18 10.83 3.83 -33.79
CA THR A 18 9.43 3.88 -34.19
C THR A 18 9.19 4.90 -35.30
N THR A 19 8.14 4.70 -36.06
CA THR A 19 7.64 5.70 -36.98
C THR A 19 6.96 6.83 -36.19
N ASN A 20 6.55 7.89 -36.87
CA ASN A 20 5.83 8.99 -36.23
C ASN A 20 4.53 8.55 -35.57
N GLY A 21 3.94 7.44 -35.99
CA GLY A 21 2.77 6.87 -35.35
C GLY A 21 3.06 5.91 -34.19
N GLY A 22 4.33 5.73 -33.87
CA GLY A 22 4.74 4.85 -32.78
C GLY A 22 4.93 3.38 -33.16
N ALA A 23 4.66 3.03 -34.42
CA ALA A 23 4.86 1.65 -34.87
C ALA A 23 6.36 1.37 -35.04
N PRO A 24 6.82 0.12 -34.85
CA PRO A 24 8.21 -0.22 -35.11
C PRO A 24 8.61 0.13 -36.53
N VAL A 25 9.83 0.64 -36.69
CA VAL A 25 10.34 0.99 -38.00
C VAL A 25 10.51 -0.27 -38.83
N SER A 26 9.78 -0.34 -39.92
CA SER A 26 9.93 -1.40 -40.90
C SER A 26 10.52 -0.80 -42.18
N ASN A 27 11.29 -1.57 -42.90
CA ASN A 27 11.90 -1.13 -44.15
C ASN A 27 10.89 -1.05 -45.29
N ASN A 28 9.63 -1.38 -45.05
CA ASN A 28 8.58 -1.33 -46.03
C ASN A 28 7.77 -0.04 -45.91
N ILE A 29 7.39 0.52 -47.07
CA ILE A 29 6.77 1.83 -47.20
C ILE A 29 5.34 1.88 -46.63
N SER A 30 4.68 0.74 -46.52
CA SER A 30 3.35 0.66 -45.91
C SER A 30 3.43 -0.10 -44.58
N SER A 31 3.37 0.64 -43.49
CA SER A 31 3.29 0.00 -42.18
C SER A 31 1.92 -0.67 -42.01
N PRO A 32 1.88 -1.94 -41.67
CA PRO A 32 0.60 -2.58 -41.38
C PRO A 32 -0.04 -1.96 -40.16
N PRO A 33 -1.35 -2.13 -39.98
CA PRO A 33 -2.00 -1.63 -38.78
C PRO A 33 -1.42 -2.33 -37.55
N VAL A 34 -1.23 -1.58 -36.47
CA VAL A 34 -0.70 -2.13 -35.21
C VAL A 34 -1.83 -2.90 -34.51
N LEU A 35 -1.60 -4.18 -34.27
CA LEU A 35 -2.60 -5.05 -33.67
C LEU A 35 -2.44 -5.09 -32.14
N LEU A 36 -3.53 -5.38 -31.46
CA LEU A 36 -3.50 -5.50 -29.99
C LEU A 36 -2.53 -6.60 -29.52
N GLU A 37 -2.33 -7.62 -30.33
CA GLU A 37 -1.37 -8.71 -30.05
C GLU A 37 0.08 -8.29 -30.29
N ASP A 38 0.32 -7.11 -30.85
CA ASP A 38 1.67 -6.60 -31.05
C ASP A 38 2.32 -6.31 -29.71
N TYR A 39 3.48 -6.93 -29.46
CA TYR A 39 4.19 -6.77 -28.20
C TYR A 39 4.55 -5.32 -27.92
N HIS A 40 5.03 -4.59 -28.93
CA HIS A 40 5.44 -3.19 -28.73
C HIS A 40 4.25 -2.30 -28.40
N LEU A 41 3.10 -2.55 -29.02
CA LEU A 41 1.88 -1.80 -28.71
C LEU A 41 1.46 -2.05 -27.26
N ILE A 42 1.41 -3.33 -26.87
CA ILE A 42 1.00 -3.71 -25.50
C ILE A 42 1.94 -3.07 -24.47
N GLU A 43 3.25 -3.18 -24.69
CA GLU A 43 4.25 -2.63 -23.77
C GLU A 43 4.17 -1.10 -23.70
N LYS A 44 4.01 -0.44 -24.85
CA LYS A 44 3.92 1.02 -24.90
C LYS A 44 2.67 1.53 -24.20
N VAL A 45 1.51 0.90 -24.45
CA VAL A 45 0.26 1.28 -23.80
C VAL A 45 0.34 0.99 -22.29
N ALA A 46 0.91 -0.14 -21.90
CA ALA A 46 1.08 -0.47 -20.48
C ALA A 46 1.97 0.56 -19.78
N ASN A 47 3.07 0.97 -20.41
CA ASN A 47 3.95 2.00 -19.85
C ASN A 47 3.19 3.33 -19.72
N PHE A 48 2.48 3.75 -20.77
CA PHE A 48 1.72 4.99 -20.79
C PHE A 48 0.65 5.02 -19.69
N THR A 49 -0.09 3.93 -19.50
CA THR A 49 -1.14 3.87 -18.49
C THR A 49 -0.56 3.85 -17.07
N ARG A 50 0.64 3.29 -16.89
CA ARG A 50 1.28 3.18 -15.58
C ARG A 50 2.11 4.41 -15.19
N GLU A 51 2.34 5.35 -16.10
CA GLU A 51 3.09 6.58 -15.74
C GLU A 51 2.31 7.49 -14.80
N ARG A 52 1.00 7.30 -14.73
CA ARG A 52 0.15 8.08 -13.84
C ARG A 52 -0.23 7.26 -12.61
N SER A 53 -0.11 7.90 -11.44
CA SER A 53 -0.61 7.28 -10.21
C SER A 53 -2.13 7.11 -10.32
N PRO A 54 -2.64 5.88 -10.25
CA PRO A 54 -4.08 5.68 -10.35
C PRO A 54 -4.79 6.21 -9.11
N GLU A 55 -6.00 6.67 -9.30
CA GLU A 55 -6.88 6.98 -8.17
C GLU A 55 -7.26 5.66 -7.52
N ARG A 56 -7.02 5.56 -6.22
CA ARG A 56 -7.40 4.37 -5.46
C ARG A 56 -8.80 4.54 -4.88
N VAL A 57 -9.53 3.44 -4.76
CA VAL A 57 -10.85 3.44 -4.11
C VAL A 57 -10.73 3.97 -2.68
N VAL A 58 -9.72 3.50 -1.95
CA VAL A 58 -9.33 4.03 -0.64
C VAL A 58 -7.81 4.19 -0.63
N HIS A 59 -7.27 4.97 0.30
CA HIS A 59 -5.83 5.22 0.42
C HIS A 59 -5.24 6.00 -0.76
N ALA A 60 -6.04 6.86 -1.40
CA ALA A 60 -5.59 7.62 -2.56
C ALA A 60 -4.48 8.61 -2.21
N ARG A 61 -4.62 9.31 -1.07
CA ARG A 61 -3.61 10.25 -0.56
C ARG A 61 -2.60 9.48 0.29
N GLY A 62 -1.30 9.61 -0.03
CA GLY A 62 -0.29 8.94 0.76
C GLY A 62 1.12 9.36 0.40
N ILE A 63 2.05 9.01 1.28
CA ILE A 63 3.47 9.30 1.15
C ILE A 63 4.25 8.04 1.49
N SER A 64 5.43 7.88 0.90
CA SER A 64 6.24 6.69 1.12
C SER A 64 7.60 7.04 1.70
N ALA A 65 8.14 6.11 2.49
CA ALA A 65 9.49 6.19 3.04
C ALA A 65 10.24 4.92 2.66
N LYS A 66 11.53 5.07 2.35
CA LYS A 66 12.42 3.94 2.08
C LYS A 66 13.32 3.71 3.30
N GLY A 67 13.66 2.45 3.54
CA GLY A 67 14.53 2.13 4.66
C GLY A 67 14.85 0.64 4.69
N PHE A 68 15.19 0.16 5.86
CA PHE A 68 15.40 -1.27 6.06
C PHE A 68 14.77 -1.73 7.37
N PHE A 69 14.41 -2.98 7.38
CA PHE A 69 13.90 -3.70 8.54
C PHE A 69 15.04 -4.54 9.10
N GLU A 70 15.22 -4.56 10.40
CA GLU A 70 16.25 -5.36 11.05
C GLU A 70 15.63 -6.27 12.11
N VAL A 71 15.95 -7.54 12.05
CA VAL A 71 15.52 -8.53 13.04
C VAL A 71 16.33 -8.30 14.33
N THR A 72 15.64 -8.13 15.44
CA THR A 72 16.30 -7.86 16.74
C THR A 72 16.37 -9.07 17.65
N HIS A 73 15.52 -10.07 17.43
CA HIS A 73 15.45 -11.28 18.29
C HIS A 73 15.37 -12.53 17.41
N ASP A 74 15.91 -13.62 17.91
CA ASP A 74 15.82 -14.90 17.20
C ASP A 74 14.39 -15.43 17.29
N ILE A 75 13.74 -15.56 16.15
CA ILE A 75 12.41 -16.16 16.00
C ILE A 75 12.44 -17.30 14.97
N SER A 76 13.62 -17.85 14.70
CA SER A 76 13.79 -18.93 13.72
C SER A 76 13.02 -20.20 14.05
N ASN A 77 12.67 -20.37 15.33
CA ASN A 77 11.83 -21.49 15.77
C ASN A 77 10.33 -21.26 15.47
N LEU A 78 9.93 -20.04 15.10
CA LEU A 78 8.54 -19.68 14.86
C LEU A 78 8.23 -19.61 13.37
N THR A 79 9.24 -19.31 12.53
CA THR A 79 9.03 -19.11 11.10
C THR A 79 10.24 -19.58 10.29
N CYS A 80 9.95 -20.11 9.09
CA CYS A 80 10.99 -20.49 8.14
C CYS A 80 11.36 -19.35 7.17
N ALA A 81 10.68 -18.20 7.27
CA ALA A 81 10.91 -17.07 6.36
C ALA A 81 12.36 -16.59 6.44
N ASP A 82 13.04 -16.55 5.30
CA ASP A 82 14.47 -16.24 5.26
C ASP A 82 14.80 -14.87 5.85
N PHE A 83 13.96 -13.86 5.62
CA PHE A 83 14.25 -12.50 6.10
C PHE A 83 14.14 -12.37 7.63
N LEU A 84 13.59 -13.41 8.31
CA LEU A 84 13.45 -13.45 9.77
C LEU A 84 14.38 -14.51 10.42
N ARG A 85 15.36 -15.01 9.66
CA ARG A 85 16.16 -16.19 10.05
C ARG A 85 17.09 -15.99 11.24
N ALA A 86 17.51 -14.75 11.53
CA ALA A 86 18.46 -14.49 12.61
C ALA A 86 18.50 -13.01 12.98
N PRO A 87 18.84 -12.68 14.24
CA PRO A 87 19.09 -11.29 14.63
C PRO A 87 20.16 -10.63 13.77
N GLY A 88 19.98 -9.35 13.47
CA GLY A 88 20.88 -8.56 12.64
C GLY A 88 20.62 -8.68 11.14
N VAL A 89 19.73 -9.58 10.72
CA VAL A 89 19.37 -9.66 9.29
C VAL A 89 18.61 -8.38 8.91
N GLN A 90 19.11 -7.73 7.86
CA GLN A 90 18.50 -6.51 7.32
C GLN A 90 17.83 -6.79 5.99
N THR A 91 16.63 -6.25 5.80
CA THR A 91 15.82 -6.38 4.59
C THR A 91 15.40 -5.01 4.12
N PRO A 92 15.68 -4.62 2.86
CA PRO A 92 15.18 -3.35 2.34
C PRO A 92 13.66 -3.31 2.37
N VAL A 93 13.11 -2.14 2.72
CA VAL A 93 11.65 -1.96 2.78
C VAL A 93 11.25 -0.62 2.17
N ILE A 94 10.03 -0.57 1.66
CA ILE A 94 9.32 0.67 1.39
C ILE A 94 8.05 0.64 2.24
N VAL A 95 7.83 1.72 2.99
CA VAL A 95 6.61 1.88 3.79
C VAL A 95 5.77 2.96 3.14
N ARG A 96 4.48 2.73 2.97
CA ARG A 96 3.56 3.75 2.48
C ARG A 96 2.54 4.07 3.56
N PHE A 97 2.46 5.33 3.91
CA PHE A 97 1.46 5.88 4.84
C PHE A 97 0.37 6.58 4.02
N SER A 98 -0.89 6.50 4.46
CA SER A 98 -1.99 7.08 3.70
C SER A 98 -3.16 7.43 4.61
N THR A 99 -3.95 8.42 4.18
CA THR A 99 -5.33 8.54 4.67
C THR A 99 -6.17 7.42 4.02
N VAL A 100 -7.41 7.23 4.43
CA VAL A 100 -8.22 6.11 3.93
C VAL A 100 -9.33 6.59 3.02
N VAL A 101 -10.18 7.50 3.50
CA VAL A 101 -11.46 7.79 2.87
C VAL A 101 -11.35 8.83 1.75
N HIS A 102 -10.48 9.82 1.93
CA HIS A 102 -10.47 11.03 1.12
C HIS A 102 -9.71 10.86 -0.19
N GLU A 103 -9.95 11.77 -1.13
CA GLU A 103 -9.36 11.78 -2.46
C GLU A 103 -7.88 12.17 -2.41
N ARG A 104 -7.18 11.95 -3.53
CA ARG A 104 -5.74 12.21 -3.64
C ARG A 104 -5.34 13.64 -3.30
N ALA A 105 -6.19 14.61 -3.62
CA ALA A 105 -5.90 16.03 -3.38
C ALA A 105 -6.33 16.53 -1.99
N SER A 106 -6.87 15.65 -1.14
CA SER A 106 -7.35 16.04 0.19
C SER A 106 -6.21 16.38 1.13
N PRO A 107 -6.45 17.21 2.15
CA PRO A 107 -5.42 17.47 3.16
C PRO A 107 -5.24 16.29 4.09
N GLU A 108 -3.98 16.07 4.51
CA GLU A 108 -3.65 14.96 5.42
C GLU A 108 -4.04 15.23 6.87
N THR A 109 -4.43 16.47 7.17
CA THR A 109 -4.85 16.89 8.51
C THR A 109 -6.31 16.55 8.82
N MET A 110 -7.04 16.01 7.84
CA MET A 110 -8.42 15.60 8.08
C MET A 110 -8.50 14.39 9.00
N ARG A 111 -9.58 14.34 9.79
CA ARG A 111 -9.85 13.18 10.63
C ARG A 111 -10.14 11.97 9.74
N ASP A 112 -9.37 10.92 9.94
CA ASP A 112 -9.47 9.71 9.13
C ASP A 112 -8.63 8.61 9.81
N ILE A 113 -8.94 7.36 9.53
CA ILE A 113 -8.03 6.26 9.83
C ILE A 113 -6.81 6.41 8.92
N ARG A 114 -5.65 5.99 9.40
CA ARG A 114 -4.44 5.96 8.58
C ARG A 114 -4.09 4.53 8.22
N GLY A 115 -3.72 4.34 6.96
CA GLY A 115 -3.16 3.09 6.51
C GLY A 115 -1.64 3.11 6.58
N PHE A 116 -1.03 1.95 6.81
CA PHE A 116 0.37 1.78 6.51
C PHE A 116 0.60 0.42 5.86
N ALA A 117 1.42 0.41 4.84
CA ALA A 117 1.76 -0.81 4.11
C ALA A 117 3.29 -0.90 4.04
N VAL A 118 3.83 -2.05 4.39
CA VAL A 118 5.27 -2.30 4.36
C VAL A 118 5.54 -3.36 3.30
N LYS A 119 6.34 -3.00 2.29
CA LYS A 119 6.82 -3.96 1.30
C LYS A 119 8.25 -4.33 1.67
N PHE A 120 8.46 -5.61 1.94
CA PHE A 120 9.78 -6.19 2.23
C PHE A 120 10.33 -6.80 0.95
N TYR A 121 11.52 -6.36 0.56
CA TYR A 121 12.20 -6.91 -0.62
C TYR A 121 13.15 -8.02 -0.16
N THR A 122 12.59 -9.22 -0.02
CA THR A 122 13.32 -10.38 0.52
C THR A 122 14.01 -11.16 -0.60
N ARG A 123 14.93 -12.05 -0.23
CA ARG A 123 15.59 -12.94 -1.19
C ARG A 123 14.63 -13.97 -1.78
N GLU A 124 13.51 -14.23 -1.11
CA GLU A 124 12.48 -15.16 -1.55
C GLU A 124 11.37 -14.50 -2.37
N GLY A 125 11.50 -13.18 -2.63
CA GLY A 125 10.49 -12.39 -3.32
C GLY A 125 9.94 -11.28 -2.44
N ASN A 126 8.93 -10.59 -2.92
CA ASN A 126 8.31 -9.50 -2.17
C ASN A 126 7.32 -10.07 -1.14
N PHE A 127 7.42 -9.56 0.08
CA PHE A 127 6.45 -9.86 1.14
C PHE A 127 5.83 -8.53 1.56
N ASP A 128 4.51 -8.48 1.68
CA ASP A 128 3.80 -7.24 2.01
C ASP A 128 3.02 -7.43 3.31
N LEU A 129 3.13 -6.42 4.18
CA LEU A 129 2.31 -6.31 5.39
C LEU A 129 1.42 -5.09 5.24
N VAL A 130 0.12 -5.27 5.40
CA VAL A 130 -0.87 -4.20 5.29
C VAL A 130 -1.45 -3.96 6.69
N GLY A 131 -1.52 -2.69 7.09
CA GLY A 131 -2.00 -2.33 8.41
C GLY A 131 -2.70 -0.98 8.45
N ASN A 132 -3.23 -0.68 9.62
CA ASN A 132 -3.87 0.58 9.94
C ASN A 132 -3.36 1.10 11.28
N ASN A 133 -3.73 2.34 11.60
CA ASN A 133 -3.40 2.91 12.91
C ASN A 133 -4.46 2.62 13.98
N THR A 134 -5.40 1.71 13.69
CA THR A 134 -6.42 1.25 14.62
C THR A 134 -6.32 -0.27 14.78
N PRO A 135 -6.58 -0.81 15.97
CA PRO A 135 -6.53 -2.27 16.18
C PRO A 135 -7.77 -3.00 15.65
N VAL A 136 -8.76 -2.27 15.18
CA VAL A 136 -10.06 -2.81 14.73
C VAL A 136 -10.39 -2.23 13.37
N PHE A 137 -11.38 -2.84 12.69
CA PHE A 137 -11.85 -2.36 11.39
C PHE A 137 -13.38 -2.33 11.39
N PHE A 138 -13.96 -1.59 10.45
CA PHE A 138 -15.42 -1.37 10.36
C PHE A 138 -16.19 -2.66 10.14
N ILE A 139 -15.60 -3.61 9.45
CA ILE A 139 -16.26 -4.83 9.01
C ILE A 139 -15.36 -6.04 9.29
N ARG A 140 -15.99 -7.18 9.47
CA ARG A 140 -15.31 -8.47 9.55
C ARG A 140 -15.37 -9.22 8.22
N ASP A 141 -16.51 -9.13 7.52
CA ASP A 141 -16.73 -9.86 6.27
C ASP A 141 -16.42 -8.94 5.08
N GLY A 142 -15.55 -9.39 4.18
CA GLY A 142 -15.13 -8.62 3.01
C GLY A 142 -16.25 -8.24 2.07
N ILE A 143 -17.38 -8.97 2.06
CA ILE A 143 -18.53 -8.61 1.22
C ILE A 143 -19.12 -7.24 1.61
N GLN A 144 -18.88 -6.80 2.85
CA GLN A 144 -19.38 -5.51 3.34
C GLN A 144 -18.45 -4.34 2.99
N PHE A 145 -17.30 -4.60 2.35
CA PHE A 145 -16.36 -3.54 2.03
C PHE A 145 -16.94 -2.47 1.09
N PRO A 146 -17.63 -2.85 0.01
CA PRO A 146 -18.27 -1.81 -0.82
C PRO A 146 -19.29 -0.98 -0.04
N ASP A 147 -20.00 -1.56 0.92
CA ASP A 147 -21.02 -0.84 1.69
C ASP A 147 -20.39 0.23 2.58
N VAL A 148 -19.31 -0.12 3.31
CA VAL A 148 -18.64 0.88 4.15
C VAL A 148 -18.01 1.97 3.27
N VAL A 149 -17.49 1.62 2.11
CA VAL A 149 -16.92 2.61 1.18
C VAL A 149 -18.02 3.55 0.67
N HIS A 150 -19.18 3.01 0.29
CA HIS A 150 -20.30 3.83 -0.17
C HIS A 150 -20.82 4.75 0.94
N ALA A 151 -20.79 4.31 2.19
CA ALA A 151 -21.21 5.14 3.32
C ALA A 151 -20.24 6.31 3.54
N LEU A 152 -18.94 6.08 3.31
CA LEU A 152 -17.90 7.05 3.64
C LEU A 152 -17.58 8.03 2.52
N LYS A 153 -17.80 7.63 1.27
CA LYS A 153 -17.38 8.42 0.10
C LYS A 153 -18.54 9.23 -0.49
N PRO A 154 -18.23 10.25 -1.28
CA PRO A 154 -19.27 10.96 -2.01
C PRO A 154 -20.14 10.02 -2.83
N ASN A 155 -21.41 10.35 -2.95
CA ASN A 155 -22.36 9.61 -3.75
C ASN A 155 -21.85 9.52 -5.19
N PRO A 156 -21.68 8.31 -5.77
CA PRO A 156 -21.10 8.20 -7.10
C PRO A 156 -21.93 8.82 -8.23
N LYS A 157 -23.22 9.04 -7.99
CA LYS A 157 -24.10 9.66 -8.97
C LYS A 157 -23.96 11.19 -8.98
N THR A 158 -23.84 11.80 -7.79
CA THR A 158 -23.88 13.26 -7.64
C THR A 158 -22.53 13.87 -7.30
N ASN A 159 -21.58 13.05 -6.86
CA ASN A 159 -20.27 13.45 -6.33
C ASN A 159 -20.39 14.40 -5.12
N ILE A 160 -21.49 14.29 -4.38
CA ILE A 160 -21.74 15.09 -3.17
C ILE A 160 -21.56 14.19 -1.94
N GLN A 161 -20.87 14.71 -0.92
CA GLN A 161 -20.72 14.02 0.36
C GLN A 161 -22.05 14.08 1.13
N GLU A 162 -22.56 12.92 1.50
CA GLU A 162 -23.84 12.78 2.18
C GLU A 162 -23.61 12.09 3.53
N TYR A 163 -23.40 12.89 4.59
CA TYR A 163 -23.01 12.36 5.90
C TYR A 163 -24.09 11.48 6.55
N TRP A 164 -25.37 11.65 6.16
CA TRP A 164 -26.44 10.80 6.67
C TRP A 164 -26.22 9.33 6.32
N ARG A 165 -25.51 9.04 5.23
CA ARG A 165 -25.21 7.67 4.82
C ARG A 165 -24.31 6.95 5.83
N ILE A 166 -23.45 7.70 6.52
CA ILE A 166 -22.62 7.15 7.60
C ILE A 166 -23.49 6.72 8.77
N LEU A 167 -24.42 7.58 9.16
CA LEU A 167 -25.34 7.28 10.28
C LEU A 167 -26.25 6.10 9.94
N ASP A 168 -26.74 6.08 8.72
CA ASP A 168 -27.57 4.97 8.22
C ASP A 168 -26.77 3.65 8.28
N TYR A 169 -25.54 3.66 7.78
CA TYR A 169 -24.67 2.48 7.82
C TYR A 169 -24.44 2.01 9.26
N MET A 170 -24.12 2.93 10.17
CA MET A 170 -23.86 2.60 11.57
C MET A 170 -25.09 1.97 12.23
N SER A 171 -26.28 2.44 11.88
CA SER A 171 -27.52 1.92 12.47
C SER A 171 -27.81 0.49 12.01
N HIS A 172 -27.41 0.15 10.79
CA HIS A 172 -27.63 -1.19 10.23
C HIS A 172 -26.49 -2.17 10.57
N LEU A 173 -25.28 -1.64 10.83
CA LEU A 173 -24.12 -2.46 11.18
C LEU A 173 -23.50 -1.99 12.50
N PRO A 174 -24.13 -2.31 13.62
CA PRO A 174 -23.64 -1.84 14.92
C PRO A 174 -22.25 -2.39 15.27
N GLU A 175 -21.84 -3.50 14.68
CA GLU A 175 -20.48 -4.02 14.88
C GLU A 175 -19.40 -3.04 14.40
N SER A 176 -19.74 -2.09 13.55
CA SER A 176 -18.79 -1.07 13.07
C SER A 176 -18.54 0.02 14.13
N LEU A 177 -19.38 0.14 15.16
CA LEU A 177 -19.33 1.25 16.11
C LEU A 177 -17.99 1.39 16.81
N LEU A 178 -17.36 0.28 17.16
CA LEU A 178 -16.06 0.34 17.85
C LEU A 178 -15.00 1.06 16.99
N THR A 179 -14.99 0.80 15.68
CA THR A 179 -14.05 1.46 14.77
C THR A 179 -14.38 2.96 14.65
N TRP A 180 -15.66 3.31 14.64
CA TRP A 180 -16.06 4.71 14.64
C TRP A 180 -15.58 5.43 15.90
N CYS A 181 -15.70 4.80 17.07
CA CYS A 181 -15.17 5.37 18.32
C CYS A 181 -13.67 5.63 18.20
N TRP A 182 -12.90 4.66 17.70
CA TRP A 182 -11.47 4.84 17.47
C TRP A 182 -11.20 5.99 16.49
N MET A 183 -11.97 6.10 15.42
CA MET A 183 -11.77 7.15 14.43
C MET A 183 -12.04 8.54 14.99
N PHE A 184 -13.02 8.64 15.91
CA PHE A 184 -13.35 9.93 16.53
C PHE A 184 -12.47 10.27 17.75
N ASP A 185 -11.66 9.34 18.21
CA ASP A 185 -10.65 9.59 19.23
C ASP A 185 -9.41 10.26 18.61
N ASP A 186 -8.39 10.51 19.43
CA ASP A 186 -7.13 11.17 19.03
C ASP A 186 -6.40 10.41 17.91
N VAL A 187 -6.58 9.11 17.85
CA VAL A 187 -6.03 8.24 16.81
C VAL A 187 -6.46 8.69 15.39
N GLY A 188 -7.64 9.30 15.26
CA GLY A 188 -8.13 9.79 13.97
C GLY A 188 -7.44 11.05 13.46
N ILE A 189 -6.66 11.73 14.32
CA ILE A 189 -5.89 12.93 13.95
C ILE A 189 -4.47 12.85 14.53
N PRO A 190 -3.67 11.87 14.11
CA PRO A 190 -2.31 11.75 14.65
C PRO A 190 -1.48 12.99 14.33
N GLN A 191 -0.55 13.32 15.21
CA GLN A 191 0.35 14.47 15.05
C GLN A 191 1.09 14.42 13.71
N ASP A 192 1.63 13.25 13.38
CA ASP A 192 2.25 12.97 12.09
C ASP A 192 2.38 11.43 11.95
N TYR A 193 2.86 10.97 10.80
CA TYR A 193 3.02 9.54 10.54
C TYR A 193 4.07 8.88 11.43
N ARG A 194 4.96 9.64 12.06
CA ARG A 194 5.98 9.10 12.97
C ARG A 194 5.43 8.83 14.35
N HIS A 195 4.29 9.41 14.69
CA HIS A 195 3.68 9.32 16.01
C HIS A 195 2.40 8.49 16.02
N MET A 196 2.07 7.80 14.94
CA MET A 196 0.91 6.92 14.93
C MET A 196 1.27 5.49 15.26
N GLU A 197 0.38 4.80 15.94
CA GLU A 197 0.54 3.36 16.20
C GLU A 197 0.20 2.58 14.94
N GLY A 198 0.72 1.34 14.85
CA GLY A 198 0.46 0.49 13.71
C GLY A 198 -0.04 -0.89 14.16
N PHE A 199 -1.08 -1.36 13.50
CA PHE A 199 -1.71 -2.65 13.77
C PHE A 199 -1.89 -3.40 12.47
N GLY A 200 -1.65 -4.73 12.51
CA GLY A 200 -1.90 -5.58 11.37
C GLY A 200 -3.39 -5.84 11.14
N VAL A 201 -4.22 -5.48 12.08
CA VAL A 201 -5.69 -5.57 12.08
C VAL A 201 -6.22 -7.00 12.12
N HIS A 202 -5.53 -7.95 11.50
CA HIS A 202 -5.93 -9.36 11.45
C HIS A 202 -4.79 -10.27 11.88
N THR A 203 -5.09 -11.54 12.00
CA THR A 203 -4.14 -12.56 12.45
C THR A 203 -3.26 -13.01 11.29
N TYR A 204 -1.96 -13.01 11.52
CA TYR A 204 -0.97 -13.53 10.58
C TYR A 204 -0.57 -14.95 10.97
N THR A 205 -0.12 -15.70 9.98
CA THR A 205 0.34 -17.06 10.16
C THR A 205 1.86 -17.11 10.02
N LEU A 206 2.53 -17.67 11.02
CA LEU A 206 3.96 -17.99 10.95
C LEU A 206 4.07 -19.51 10.82
N ILE A 207 4.90 -19.96 9.88
CA ILE A 207 5.11 -21.39 9.62
C ILE A 207 6.58 -21.70 9.93
N ALA A 208 6.80 -22.55 10.91
CA ALA A 208 8.14 -22.99 11.29
C ALA A 208 8.68 -24.03 10.31
N LYS A 209 10.00 -24.24 10.31
CA LYS A 209 10.64 -25.28 9.47
C LYS A 209 10.10 -26.67 9.72
N SER A 210 9.61 -26.93 10.94
CA SER A 210 8.98 -28.22 11.29
C SER A 210 7.57 -28.38 10.73
N GLY A 211 7.02 -27.37 10.07
CA GLY A 211 5.64 -27.34 9.61
C GLY A 211 4.65 -26.86 10.67
N LYS A 212 5.10 -26.55 11.88
CA LYS A 212 4.22 -26.05 12.94
C LYS A 212 3.70 -24.67 12.54
N VAL A 213 2.37 -24.49 12.64
CA VAL A 213 1.68 -23.25 12.32
C VAL A 213 1.39 -22.49 13.61
N LEU A 214 1.71 -21.17 13.61
CA LEU A 214 1.52 -20.26 14.73
C LEU A 214 0.76 -19.04 14.25
N PHE A 215 -0.05 -18.54 15.13
CA PHE A 215 -0.86 -17.37 14.80
C PHE A 215 -0.38 -16.14 15.58
N UNK A 216 -0.19 -15.04 14.98
CA UNK A 216 0.31 -13.89 15.58
C UNK A 216 -0.63 -12.77 15.39
N UNK A 217 -0.89 -12.19 16.14
CA UNK A 217 -1.56 -11.08 16.06
C UNK A 217 -0.61 -10.08 15.96
N GLY A 218 -0.70 -9.32 15.14
CA GLY A 218 0.26 -8.29 14.83
C GLY A 218 -0.13 -6.92 15.36
N SER A 219 0.54 -6.50 16.40
CA SER A 219 0.50 -5.07 16.76
C SER A 219 1.91 -4.57 16.98
N THR A 220 2.19 -3.35 16.54
CA THR A 220 3.51 -2.75 16.69
C THR A 220 3.69 -2.05 18.04
N GLY A 221 2.61 -1.86 18.80
CA GLY A 221 2.67 -0.98 19.96
C GLY A 221 2.95 0.45 19.53
N LYS A 222 3.34 1.31 20.43
CA LYS A 222 3.67 2.70 20.09
C LYS A 222 4.78 2.72 19.05
N PRO A 223 4.58 3.43 17.93
CA PRO A 223 5.52 3.37 16.83
C PRO A 223 6.83 4.07 17.17
N THR A 224 7.88 3.45 16.75
CA THR A 224 9.21 4.03 16.79
C THR A 224 9.82 3.90 15.40
N PHE A 225 9.11 4.44 14.41
CA PHE A 225 9.58 4.41 13.04
C PHE A 225 10.81 5.31 12.84
N TRP A 226 11.06 6.25 13.76
CA TRP A 226 12.13 7.24 13.58
C TRP A 226 12.87 7.46 14.88
N GLY A 227 14.04 6.87 14.97
CA GLY A 227 14.94 7.07 16.10
C GLY A 227 14.93 5.89 17.07
N SER A 228 15.89 5.85 17.85
CA SER A 228 16.49 4.81 18.66
C SER A 228 15.63 3.97 19.63
N LYS A 229 14.32 3.89 19.48
CA LYS A 229 13.53 3.04 20.40
C LYS A 229 13.15 1.71 19.74
N LYS A 230 13.40 0.66 20.47
CA LYS A 230 13.21 -0.73 20.02
C LYS A 230 11.73 -1.13 20.04
N LEU A 231 11.18 -1.49 18.90
CA LEU A 231 10.04 -2.41 18.89
C LEU A 231 10.53 -3.76 19.41
N LYS A 232 9.78 -4.40 20.29
CA LYS A 232 10.15 -5.75 20.71
C LYS A 232 10.11 -6.68 19.49
N GLY A 233 11.29 -7.00 18.97
CA GLY A 233 11.45 -7.92 17.86
C GLY A 233 11.87 -7.32 16.50
N ALA A 234 11.79 -6.01 16.30
CA ALA A 234 12.15 -5.42 15.00
C ALA A 234 12.51 -3.93 15.11
N LYS A 235 13.33 -3.49 14.18
CA LYS A 235 13.64 -2.07 14.00
C LYS A 235 13.42 -1.68 12.55
N PHE A 236 12.85 -0.51 12.35
CA PHE A 236 12.73 0.09 11.04
C PHE A 236 13.59 1.35 11.00
N PHE A 237 14.39 1.48 9.97
CA PHE A 237 15.25 2.63 9.73
C PHE A 237 14.91 3.19 8.34
N GLY A 238 14.75 4.51 8.24
CA GLY A 238 14.45 5.09 6.95
C GLY A 238 14.47 6.61 6.94
N GLN A 239 14.36 7.16 5.76
CA GLN A 239 14.21 8.59 5.51
C GLN A 239 12.92 8.83 4.73
N LEU A 240 12.18 9.88 5.12
CA LEU A 240 11.01 10.37 4.37
C LEU A 240 11.46 11.12 3.13
#